data_1f0f09eb0078a0d77999e8e0a798a359
#
_entry.id   1f0f09eb0078a0d77999e8e0a798a359
#
_cell.length_a   1.000
_cell.length_b   1.000
_cell.length_c   1.000
_cell.angle_alpha   90.00
_cell.angle_beta   90.00
_cell.angle_gamma   90.00
#
_symmetry.space_group_name_H-M   'P 1'
#
loop_
_entity.id
_entity.type
_entity.pdbx_description
1 polymer ?
#
loop_
_entity_poly.entity_id
_entity_poly.type
_entity_poly.pdbx_seq_one_letter_code
_entity_poly.pdbx_strand_id
1 'polypeptide(L)'
;MKRIVVDSSASLYALDGIDFASVPLKIVTDEREYLDDGTLDAVEMATALRTYKGKTSTSCPNIGDWLEAYEGADEIYAITITGTLSGSCNAAQLAAEEYQAEHPEARVFVLDSLSAGPELVLLAEHLRALIKEGRDFDDVCEEMLRYRHHTHLLFSLESLANLARNGRIKPTVAAVARMLNIRVIGKASDVGELDVLCKTRGEHGALERIVLELKGHGYTNGKVIIAHCGNPAAAERLMHMVRAVFEGAQVRVTECGGLCSYYAELGGLMVGFEDADA
;
A
#
# COMPACT_ATOMS: atom_id res chain seq x y z
N MET A 1 -18.27 17.70 -8.47
CA MET A 1 -18.25 16.27 -8.06
C MET A 1 -16.94 16.01 -7.34
N LYS A 2 -16.97 15.36 -6.13
CA LYS A 2 -15.76 15.01 -5.36
C LYS A 2 -15.36 13.58 -5.67
N ARG A 3 -14.09 13.35 -6.05
CA ARG A 3 -13.56 12.03 -6.40
C ARG A 3 -12.32 11.68 -5.59
N ILE A 4 -12.23 10.43 -5.13
CA ILE A 4 -11.02 9.84 -4.58
C ILE A 4 -10.35 9.01 -5.67
N VAL A 5 -9.06 9.23 -5.90
CA VAL A 5 -8.26 8.47 -6.86
C VAL A 5 -7.09 7.84 -6.12
N VAL A 6 -6.88 6.53 -6.27
CA VAL A 6 -5.74 5.84 -5.64
C VAL A 6 -5.00 5.03 -6.69
N ASP A 7 -3.69 4.90 -6.59
CA ASP A 7 -3.02 3.92 -7.42
C ASP A 7 -3.20 2.49 -6.86
N SER A 8 -3.04 1.50 -7.71
CA SER A 8 -3.35 0.10 -7.37
C SER A 8 -2.44 -0.51 -6.31
N SER A 9 -1.38 0.21 -5.88
CA SER A 9 -0.57 -0.24 -4.73
C SER A 9 -1.37 -0.34 -3.44
N ALA A 10 -2.51 0.37 -3.33
CA ALA A 10 -3.45 0.22 -2.23
C ALA A 10 -4.14 -1.15 -2.20
N SER A 11 -4.15 -1.89 -3.32
CA SER A 11 -4.99 -3.08 -3.50
C SER A 11 -6.48 -2.78 -3.24
N LEU A 12 -6.92 -1.58 -3.62
CA LEU A 12 -8.27 -1.06 -3.47
C LEU A 12 -8.80 -0.65 -4.84
N TYR A 13 -9.84 -1.32 -5.32
CA TYR A 13 -10.39 -1.13 -6.68
C TYR A 13 -11.81 -0.58 -6.68
N ALA A 14 -12.43 -0.48 -5.51
CA ALA A 14 -13.72 0.16 -5.30
C ALA A 14 -13.82 0.71 -3.88
N LEU A 15 -14.56 1.81 -3.70
CA LEU A 15 -14.81 2.41 -2.39
C LEU A 15 -16.26 2.92 -2.34
N ASP A 16 -17.08 2.24 -1.54
CA ASP A 16 -18.54 2.49 -1.53
C ASP A 16 -18.92 3.90 -1.06
N GLY A 17 -19.92 4.44 -1.74
CA GLY A 17 -20.59 5.69 -1.34
C GLY A 17 -19.81 6.97 -1.61
N ILE A 18 -18.82 6.91 -2.51
CA ILE A 18 -18.11 8.04 -3.09
C ILE A 18 -17.73 7.72 -4.54
N ASP A 19 -17.52 8.76 -5.36
CA ASP A 19 -16.91 8.59 -6.67
C ASP A 19 -15.43 8.23 -6.50
N PHE A 20 -15.02 7.09 -7.07
CA PHE A 20 -13.73 6.49 -6.83
C PHE A 20 -13.12 5.95 -8.13
N ALA A 21 -11.82 6.15 -8.30
CA ALA A 21 -11.05 5.54 -9.37
C ALA A 21 -9.75 4.91 -8.83
N SER A 22 -9.35 3.78 -9.40
CA SER A 22 -8.05 3.14 -9.16
C SER A 22 -7.20 3.24 -10.41
N VAL A 23 -5.96 3.76 -10.26
CA VAL A 23 -5.01 3.91 -11.38
C VAL A 23 -4.03 2.76 -11.35
N PRO A 24 -4.00 1.88 -12.37
CA PRO A 24 -3.28 0.63 -12.30
C PRO A 24 -1.78 0.79 -12.53
N LEU A 25 -0.97 0.19 -11.66
CA LEU A 25 0.42 -0.13 -11.94
C LEU A 25 0.51 -1.42 -12.78
N LYS A 26 1.68 -1.69 -13.34
CA LYS A 26 1.92 -2.88 -14.16
C LYS A 26 3.10 -3.68 -13.62
N ILE A 27 3.00 -4.99 -13.69
CA ILE A 27 4.12 -5.92 -13.55
C ILE A 27 4.49 -6.39 -14.95
N VAL A 28 5.76 -6.21 -15.32
CA VAL A 28 6.26 -6.43 -16.68
C VAL A 28 7.27 -7.56 -16.68
N THR A 29 7.08 -8.50 -17.60
CA THR A 29 8.02 -9.58 -17.90
C THR A 29 8.48 -9.49 -19.33
N ASP A 30 9.48 -10.30 -19.73
CA ASP A 30 9.90 -10.40 -21.14
C ASP A 30 8.79 -10.95 -22.06
N GLU A 31 7.75 -11.59 -21.50
CA GLU A 31 6.71 -12.27 -22.25
C GLU A 31 5.38 -11.54 -22.26
N ARG A 32 5.03 -10.86 -21.15
CA ARG A 32 3.75 -10.16 -21.01
C ARG A 32 3.76 -9.09 -19.92
N GLU A 33 2.75 -8.24 -19.98
CA GLU A 33 2.40 -7.31 -18.91
C GLU A 33 1.20 -7.85 -18.11
N TYR A 34 1.21 -7.64 -16.79
CA TYR A 34 0.08 -7.86 -15.90
C TYR A 34 -0.39 -6.49 -15.42
N LEU A 35 -1.63 -6.15 -15.74
CA LEU A 35 -2.26 -4.91 -15.31
C LEU A 35 -2.92 -5.12 -13.94
N ASP A 36 -2.57 -4.30 -12.96
CA ASP A 36 -3.08 -4.37 -11.60
C ASP A 36 -4.38 -3.55 -11.45
N ASP A 37 -5.44 -3.98 -12.11
CA ASP A 37 -6.73 -3.27 -12.26
C ASP A 37 -7.88 -3.88 -11.44
N GLY A 38 -7.58 -4.86 -10.57
CA GLY A 38 -8.57 -5.58 -9.79
C GLY A 38 -9.15 -6.82 -10.47
N THR A 39 -8.86 -7.05 -11.74
CA THR A 39 -9.24 -8.29 -12.46
C THR A 39 -8.12 -9.33 -12.44
N LEU A 40 -6.90 -8.91 -12.09
CA LEU A 40 -5.73 -9.76 -12.04
C LEU A 40 -5.81 -10.74 -10.86
N ASP A 41 -5.67 -12.03 -11.13
CA ASP A 41 -5.37 -13.02 -10.08
C ASP A 41 -3.92 -12.84 -9.62
N ALA A 42 -3.75 -12.10 -8.54
CA ALA A 42 -2.45 -11.72 -8.00
C ALA A 42 -1.68 -12.92 -7.42
N VAL A 43 -2.39 -13.94 -6.91
CA VAL A 43 -1.78 -15.17 -6.37
C VAL A 43 -1.32 -16.08 -7.51
N GLU A 44 -2.11 -16.22 -8.56
CA GLU A 44 -1.70 -16.95 -9.77
C GLU A 44 -0.47 -16.31 -10.40
N MET A 45 -0.47 -14.96 -10.57
CA MET A 45 0.69 -14.22 -11.07
C MET A 45 1.93 -14.47 -10.19
N ALA A 46 1.83 -14.30 -8.87
CA ALA A 46 2.94 -14.48 -7.95
C ALA A 46 3.48 -15.92 -7.99
N THR A 47 2.60 -16.91 -8.17
CA THR A 47 2.95 -18.32 -8.32
C THR A 47 3.72 -18.55 -9.62
N ALA A 48 3.26 -18.02 -10.73
CA ALA A 48 3.94 -18.11 -12.02
C ALA A 48 5.32 -17.43 -11.97
N LEU A 49 5.41 -16.24 -11.39
CA LEU A 49 6.66 -15.47 -11.31
C LEU A 49 7.69 -16.07 -10.35
N ARG A 50 7.28 -16.87 -9.37
CA ARG A 50 8.21 -17.57 -8.46
C ARG A 50 9.21 -18.46 -9.19
N THR A 51 8.80 -19.10 -10.29
CA THR A 51 9.65 -19.99 -11.09
C THR A 51 10.15 -19.34 -12.39
N TYR A 52 9.69 -18.15 -12.70
CA TYR A 52 10.07 -17.42 -13.90
C TYR A 52 11.55 -17.05 -13.90
N LYS A 53 12.25 -17.30 -15.03
CA LYS A 53 13.70 -17.08 -15.15
C LYS A 53 14.07 -15.83 -15.93
N GLY A 54 13.10 -15.22 -16.61
CA GLY A 54 13.28 -13.99 -17.35
C GLY A 54 13.38 -12.74 -16.45
N LYS A 55 13.49 -11.60 -17.08
CA LYS A 55 13.48 -10.32 -16.37
C LYS A 55 12.08 -9.99 -15.91
N THR A 56 11.97 -9.40 -14.73
CA THR A 56 10.73 -8.86 -14.21
C THR A 56 10.96 -7.46 -13.66
N SER A 57 10.03 -6.56 -13.91
CA SER A 57 10.05 -5.18 -13.43
C SER A 57 8.62 -4.69 -13.17
N THR A 58 8.48 -3.48 -12.70
CA THR A 58 7.20 -2.80 -12.57
C THR A 58 7.23 -1.46 -13.26
N SER A 59 6.07 -1.01 -13.73
CA SER A 59 5.87 0.32 -14.31
C SER A 59 4.77 1.04 -13.51
N CYS A 60 5.04 2.29 -13.14
CA CYS A 60 4.01 3.16 -12.57
C CYS A 60 3.07 3.66 -13.67
N PRO A 61 1.88 4.15 -13.31
CA PRO A 61 0.99 4.85 -14.22
C PRO A 61 1.70 6.06 -14.84
N ASN A 62 1.38 6.37 -16.08
CA ASN A 62 1.83 7.59 -16.74
C ASN A 62 0.87 8.76 -16.44
N ILE A 63 1.22 9.97 -16.92
CA ILE A 63 0.40 11.18 -16.72
C ILE A 63 -0.99 11.01 -17.32
N GLY A 64 -1.10 10.40 -18.51
CA GLY A 64 -2.39 10.17 -19.17
C GLY A 64 -3.32 9.24 -18.38
N ASP A 65 -2.78 8.20 -17.72
CA ASP A 65 -3.56 7.30 -16.87
C ASP A 65 -4.18 8.07 -15.67
N TRP A 66 -3.45 9.03 -15.11
CA TRP A 66 -3.94 9.90 -14.03
C TRP A 66 -4.94 10.93 -14.54
N LEU A 67 -4.70 11.57 -15.71
CA LEU A 67 -5.65 12.50 -16.32
C LEU A 67 -6.99 11.84 -16.61
N GLU A 68 -6.99 10.62 -17.15
CA GLU A 68 -8.21 9.85 -17.36
C GLU A 68 -8.98 9.61 -16.05
N ALA A 69 -8.26 9.33 -14.97
CA ALA A 69 -8.88 9.14 -13.65
C ALA A 69 -9.42 10.45 -13.03
N TYR A 70 -8.89 11.61 -13.41
CA TYR A 70 -9.36 12.93 -12.95
C TYR A 70 -10.56 13.44 -13.75
N GLU A 71 -10.75 12.98 -14.98
CA GLU A 71 -11.71 13.52 -15.94
C GLU A 71 -13.13 13.64 -15.37
N GLY A 72 -13.71 14.84 -15.50
CA GLY A 72 -15.09 15.14 -15.09
C GLY A 72 -15.30 15.37 -13.59
N ALA A 73 -14.23 15.44 -12.76
CA ALA A 73 -14.34 15.77 -11.34
C ALA A 73 -13.93 17.21 -11.05
N ASP A 74 -14.60 17.87 -10.07
CA ASP A 74 -14.32 19.25 -9.67
C ASP A 74 -13.35 19.32 -8.48
N GLU A 75 -13.45 18.37 -7.55
CA GLU A 75 -12.53 18.21 -6.41
C GLU A 75 -11.98 16.80 -6.42
N ILE A 76 -10.67 16.69 -6.59
CA ILE A 76 -9.97 15.42 -6.74
C ILE A 76 -8.95 15.26 -5.61
N TYR A 77 -9.00 14.12 -4.95
CA TYR A 77 -8.08 13.74 -3.90
C TYR A 77 -7.36 12.46 -4.33
N ALA A 78 -6.12 12.60 -4.74
CA ALA A 78 -5.29 11.48 -5.20
C ALA A 78 -4.37 11.00 -4.07
N ILE A 79 -4.30 9.69 -3.84
CA ILE A 79 -3.39 9.04 -2.89
C ILE A 79 -2.49 8.10 -3.68
N THR A 80 -1.19 8.24 -3.52
CA THR A 80 -0.21 7.43 -4.25
C THR A 80 0.67 6.61 -3.32
N ILE A 81 1.22 5.52 -3.83
CA ILE A 81 2.39 4.88 -3.23
C ILE A 81 3.49 5.93 -3.00
N THR A 82 4.34 5.71 -2.00
CA THR A 82 5.48 6.60 -1.72
C THR A 82 6.29 6.94 -2.97
N GLY A 83 6.58 8.22 -3.15
CA GLY A 83 7.41 8.74 -4.24
C GLY A 83 8.85 8.24 -4.20
N THR A 84 9.35 7.73 -3.06
CA THR A 84 10.70 7.16 -2.96
C THR A 84 10.83 5.79 -3.63
N LEU A 85 9.73 5.05 -3.79
CA LEU A 85 9.71 3.72 -4.39
C LEU A 85 9.16 3.70 -5.81
N SER A 86 8.37 4.72 -6.20
CA SER A 86 7.65 4.74 -7.48
C SER A 86 7.55 6.14 -8.06
N GLY A 87 7.53 6.25 -9.39
CA GLY A 87 7.22 7.48 -10.10
C GLY A 87 5.73 7.86 -10.10
N SER A 88 4.87 7.08 -9.47
CA SER A 88 3.41 7.28 -9.45
C SER A 88 3.02 8.64 -8.89
N CYS A 89 3.62 9.04 -7.75
CA CYS A 89 3.36 10.33 -7.13
C CYS A 89 3.71 11.50 -8.05
N ASN A 90 4.90 11.45 -8.67
CA ASN A 90 5.31 12.49 -9.62
C ASN A 90 4.39 12.55 -10.85
N ALA A 91 3.96 11.41 -11.38
CA ALA A 91 3.03 11.37 -12.51
C ALA A 91 1.65 11.96 -12.12
N ALA A 92 1.15 11.64 -10.92
CA ALA A 92 -0.09 12.20 -10.40
C ALA A 92 -0.01 13.73 -10.20
N GLN A 93 1.12 14.25 -9.72
CA GLN A 93 1.35 15.69 -9.55
C GLN A 93 1.38 16.43 -10.88
N LEU A 94 2.12 15.91 -11.87
CA LEU A 94 2.16 16.50 -13.22
C LEU A 94 0.79 16.47 -13.90
N ALA A 95 0.04 15.37 -13.73
CA ALA A 95 -1.35 15.29 -14.21
C ALA A 95 -2.25 16.31 -13.50
N ALA A 96 -2.05 16.56 -12.21
CA ALA A 96 -2.82 17.56 -11.46
C ALA A 96 -2.57 18.98 -11.97
N GLU A 97 -1.31 19.32 -12.27
CA GLU A 97 -0.94 20.61 -12.87
C GLU A 97 -1.58 20.79 -14.26
N GLU A 98 -1.51 19.76 -15.11
CA GLU A 98 -2.10 19.79 -16.45
C GLU A 98 -3.63 19.88 -16.40
N TYR A 99 -4.27 19.07 -15.56
CA TYR A 99 -5.72 19.07 -15.39
C TYR A 99 -6.25 20.42 -14.90
N GLN A 100 -5.62 21.02 -13.89
CA GLN A 100 -6.02 22.34 -13.37
C GLN A 100 -5.75 23.48 -14.38
N ALA A 101 -4.76 23.35 -15.26
CA ALA A 101 -4.54 24.32 -16.33
C ALA A 101 -5.66 24.29 -17.37
N GLU A 102 -6.23 23.11 -17.66
CA GLU A 102 -7.36 22.96 -18.58
C GLU A 102 -8.71 23.20 -17.91
N HIS A 103 -8.80 22.96 -16.59
CA HIS A 103 -10.00 23.12 -15.74
C HIS A 103 -9.73 24.07 -14.56
N PRO A 104 -9.70 25.38 -14.76
CA PRO A 104 -9.28 26.34 -13.71
C PRO A 104 -10.13 26.34 -12.43
N GLU A 105 -11.36 25.84 -12.48
CA GLU A 105 -12.26 25.70 -11.32
C GLU A 105 -12.04 24.38 -10.57
N ALA A 106 -11.30 23.43 -11.15
CA ALA A 106 -11.03 22.16 -10.51
C ALA A 106 -9.91 22.29 -9.47
N ARG A 107 -10.04 21.53 -8.40
CA ARG A 107 -9.04 21.47 -7.32
C ARG A 107 -8.52 20.04 -7.20
N VAL A 108 -7.21 19.87 -7.31
CA VAL A 108 -6.56 18.55 -7.21
C VAL A 108 -5.56 18.58 -6.06
N PHE A 109 -5.75 17.66 -5.12
CA PHE A 109 -4.80 17.39 -4.04
C PHE A 109 -4.15 16.03 -4.28
N VAL A 110 -2.82 15.98 -4.30
CA VAL A 110 -2.06 14.73 -4.42
C VAL A 110 -1.31 14.47 -3.12
N LEU A 111 -1.67 13.40 -2.44
CA LEU A 111 -1.04 12.92 -1.21
C LEU A 111 -0.03 11.83 -1.54
N ASP A 112 1.25 12.11 -1.34
CA ASP A 112 2.26 11.06 -1.21
C ASP A 112 2.03 10.35 0.13
N SER A 113 1.66 9.07 0.08
CA SER A 113 1.35 8.32 1.31
C SER A 113 2.58 8.08 2.20
N LEU A 114 3.79 8.20 1.65
CA LEU A 114 5.05 7.75 2.24
C LEU A 114 5.03 6.24 2.59
N SER A 115 4.13 5.49 1.96
CA SER A 115 3.87 4.08 2.28
C SER A 115 3.42 3.28 1.04
N ALA A 116 2.89 2.07 1.27
CA ALA A 116 2.32 1.18 0.26
C ALA A 116 1.26 0.25 0.88
N GLY A 117 0.44 -0.37 0.05
CA GLY A 117 -0.45 -1.45 0.46
C GLY A 117 -1.56 -1.02 1.43
N PRO A 118 -1.77 -1.79 2.51
CA PRO A 118 -2.94 -1.61 3.37
C PRO A 118 -2.99 -0.27 4.12
N GLU A 119 -1.87 0.44 4.27
CA GLU A 119 -1.87 1.78 4.85
C GLU A 119 -2.60 2.79 3.95
N LEU A 120 -2.47 2.67 2.61
CA LEU A 120 -3.20 3.53 1.68
C LEU A 120 -4.72 3.31 1.78
N VAL A 121 -5.16 2.11 2.15
CA VAL A 121 -6.59 1.84 2.38
C VAL A 121 -7.10 2.61 3.60
N LEU A 122 -6.31 2.70 4.67
CA LEU A 122 -6.65 3.52 5.85
C LEU A 122 -6.82 4.99 5.45
N LEU A 123 -5.85 5.51 4.67
CA LEU A 123 -5.89 6.89 4.15
C LEU A 123 -7.14 7.13 3.29
N ALA A 124 -7.46 6.21 2.38
CA ALA A 124 -8.63 6.34 1.50
C ALA A 124 -9.96 6.26 2.28
N GLU A 125 -10.06 5.39 3.28
CA GLU A 125 -11.25 5.28 4.14
C GLU A 125 -11.44 6.51 5.03
N HIS A 126 -10.37 7.06 5.57
CA HIS A 126 -10.42 8.30 6.35
C HIS A 126 -10.82 9.49 5.47
N LEU A 127 -10.20 9.65 4.32
CA LEU A 127 -10.55 10.67 3.32
C LEU A 127 -12.03 10.60 2.93
N ARG A 128 -12.54 9.39 2.66
CA ARG A 128 -13.96 9.19 2.39
C ARG A 128 -14.85 9.68 3.54
N ALA A 129 -14.46 9.44 4.79
CA ALA A 129 -15.21 9.87 5.96
C ALA A 129 -15.27 11.41 6.02
N LEU A 130 -14.14 12.11 5.85
CA LEU A 130 -14.06 13.56 5.84
C LEU A 130 -14.92 14.19 4.74
N ILE A 131 -14.89 13.61 3.52
CA ILE A 131 -15.72 14.10 2.42
C ILE A 131 -17.21 13.90 2.71
N LYS A 132 -17.60 12.76 3.31
CA LYS A 132 -19.01 12.50 3.70
C LYS A 132 -19.50 13.38 4.84
N GLU A 133 -18.62 13.84 5.71
CA GLU A 133 -18.92 14.85 6.73
C GLU A 133 -19.18 16.25 6.13
N GLY A 134 -18.88 16.44 4.84
CA GLY A 134 -19.09 17.68 4.12
C GLY A 134 -18.04 18.73 4.41
N ARG A 135 -16.85 18.34 4.83
CA ARG A 135 -15.73 19.29 5.07
C ARG A 135 -15.30 19.97 3.78
N ASP A 136 -14.77 21.16 3.92
CA ASP A 136 -14.19 21.92 2.83
C ASP A 136 -12.90 21.28 2.33
N PHE A 137 -12.55 21.54 1.08
CA PHE A 137 -11.38 20.92 0.41
C PHE A 137 -10.08 21.17 1.20
N ASP A 138 -9.84 22.41 1.65
CA ASP A 138 -8.60 22.76 2.34
C ASP A 138 -8.50 22.09 3.71
N ASP A 139 -9.61 22.03 4.44
CA ASP A 139 -9.72 21.31 5.72
C ASP A 139 -9.46 19.80 5.55
N VAL A 140 -9.96 19.22 4.45
CA VAL A 140 -9.69 17.82 4.12
C VAL A 140 -8.22 17.60 3.82
N CYS A 141 -7.60 18.46 3.03
CA CYS A 141 -6.18 18.35 2.69
C CYS A 141 -5.28 18.46 3.93
N GLU A 142 -5.54 19.41 4.81
CA GLU A 142 -4.80 19.62 6.06
C GLU A 142 -4.93 18.41 6.98
N GLU A 143 -6.15 17.90 7.18
CA GLU A 143 -6.40 16.72 8.00
C GLU A 143 -5.74 15.47 7.43
N MET A 144 -5.77 15.28 6.11
CA MET A 144 -5.09 14.13 5.47
C MET A 144 -3.57 14.18 5.64
N LEU A 145 -2.97 15.37 5.60
CA LEU A 145 -1.54 15.55 5.89
C LEU A 145 -1.21 15.21 7.35
N ARG A 146 -2.10 15.55 8.29
CA ARG A 146 -1.98 15.19 9.71
C ARG A 146 -2.15 13.68 9.90
N TYR A 147 -3.26 13.13 9.43
CA TYR A 147 -3.62 11.71 9.62
C TYR A 147 -2.58 10.75 9.05
N ARG A 148 -1.91 11.09 7.93
CA ARG A 148 -0.82 10.31 7.36
C ARG A 148 0.32 10.03 8.37
N HIS A 149 0.56 10.89 9.34
CA HIS A 149 1.60 10.70 10.36
C HIS A 149 1.18 9.77 11.49
N HIS A 150 -0.11 9.40 11.54
CA HIS A 150 -0.71 8.50 12.53
C HIS A 150 -1.09 7.15 11.93
N THR A 151 -0.70 6.90 10.69
CA THR A 151 -0.81 5.60 10.05
C THR A 151 0.56 5.01 9.79
N HIS A 152 0.66 3.69 9.79
CA HIS A 152 1.93 2.98 9.72
C HIS A 152 1.80 1.70 8.90
N LEU A 153 2.90 1.30 8.27
CA LEU A 153 3.04 0.02 7.58
C LEU A 153 4.10 -0.84 8.25
N LEU A 154 3.73 -2.08 8.60
CA LEU A 154 4.65 -3.16 8.89
C LEU A 154 4.55 -4.23 7.81
N PHE A 155 5.62 -4.98 7.61
CA PHE A 155 5.61 -6.14 6.71
C PHE A 155 6.41 -7.31 7.26
N SER A 156 6.03 -8.53 6.86
CA SER A 156 6.75 -9.77 7.10
C SER A 156 6.93 -10.50 5.79
N LEU A 157 8.17 -10.58 5.28
CA LEU A 157 8.48 -11.15 3.97
C LEU A 157 9.45 -12.33 4.09
N GLU A 158 9.19 -13.39 3.30
CA GLU A 158 10.10 -14.54 3.17
C GLU A 158 11.27 -14.26 2.22
N SER A 159 11.04 -13.37 1.26
CA SER A 159 12.00 -12.98 0.23
C SER A 159 11.96 -11.47 0.04
N LEU A 160 13.08 -10.90 -0.28
CA LEU A 160 13.25 -9.51 -0.72
C LEU A 160 13.81 -9.46 -2.15
N ALA A 161 13.69 -10.58 -2.90
CA ALA A 161 14.37 -10.72 -4.18
C ALA A 161 13.85 -9.74 -5.23
N ASN A 162 12.52 -9.56 -5.31
CA ASN A 162 11.92 -8.62 -6.25
C ASN A 162 12.16 -7.16 -5.87
N LEU A 163 12.14 -6.83 -4.57
CA LEU A 163 12.51 -5.50 -4.07
C LEU A 163 13.95 -5.14 -4.43
N ALA A 164 14.90 -6.06 -4.22
CA ALA A 164 16.31 -5.85 -4.55
C ALA A 164 16.57 -5.80 -6.05
N ARG A 165 15.94 -6.70 -6.83
CA ARG A 165 16.08 -6.76 -8.29
C ARG A 165 15.66 -5.46 -8.95
N ASN A 166 14.63 -4.83 -8.39
CA ASN A 166 14.09 -3.57 -8.90
C ASN A 166 14.67 -2.33 -8.20
N GLY A 167 15.65 -2.47 -7.32
CA GLY A 167 16.32 -1.35 -6.66
C GLY A 167 15.51 -0.63 -5.58
N ARG A 168 14.45 -1.26 -5.04
CA ARG A 168 13.59 -0.71 -3.97
C ARG A 168 14.12 -1.00 -2.57
N ILE A 169 15.14 -1.85 -2.48
CA ILE A 169 15.88 -2.10 -1.24
C ILE A 169 17.36 -2.33 -1.58
N LYS A 170 18.25 -1.98 -0.65
CA LYS A 170 19.70 -2.18 -0.86
C LYS A 170 20.03 -3.67 -1.01
N PRO A 171 20.86 -4.09 -1.98
CA PRO A 171 21.20 -5.50 -2.20
C PRO A 171 21.79 -6.20 -0.98
N THR A 172 22.52 -5.46 -0.13
CA THR A 172 23.08 -5.97 1.13
C THR A 172 22.03 -6.40 2.13
N VAL A 173 20.86 -5.78 2.10
CA VAL A 173 19.70 -6.14 2.94
C VAL A 173 19.02 -7.39 2.41
N ALA A 174 18.87 -7.48 1.08
CA ALA A 174 18.24 -8.62 0.42
C ALA A 174 19.04 -9.94 0.54
N ALA A 175 20.37 -9.86 0.61
CA ALA A 175 21.20 -11.05 0.72
C ALA A 175 20.89 -11.91 1.96
N VAL A 176 20.29 -11.31 2.96
CA VAL A 176 19.96 -11.95 4.23
C VAL A 176 18.65 -12.73 4.21
N ALA A 177 17.71 -12.34 3.36
CA ALA A 177 16.40 -13.01 3.24
C ALA A 177 16.46 -14.37 2.50
N ARG A 178 17.63 -14.77 2.00
CA ARG A 178 17.83 -16.05 1.29
C ARG A 178 18.02 -17.28 2.21
N MET A 179 18.00 -17.08 3.52
CA MET A 179 18.19 -18.20 4.46
C MET A 179 16.86 -18.94 4.66
N LEU A 180 16.92 -20.26 4.66
CA LEU A 180 15.76 -21.12 4.84
C LEU A 180 15.01 -20.79 6.15
N ASN A 181 13.69 -20.61 6.04
CA ASN A 181 12.79 -20.32 7.16
C ASN A 181 13.12 -19.03 7.95
N ILE A 182 13.73 -18.04 7.30
CA ILE A 182 13.91 -16.69 7.85
C ILE A 182 12.87 -15.78 7.24
N ARG A 183 12.23 -14.97 8.08
CA ARG A 183 11.33 -13.89 7.69
C ARG A 183 11.95 -12.55 8.08
N VAL A 184 11.84 -11.59 7.19
CA VAL A 184 12.28 -10.22 7.41
C VAL A 184 11.08 -9.40 7.84
N ILE A 185 11.19 -8.76 9.00
CA ILE A 185 10.21 -7.80 9.50
C ILE A 185 10.74 -6.41 9.23
N GLY A 186 9.90 -5.56 8.67
CA GLY A 186 10.24 -4.18 8.36
C GLY A 186 9.03 -3.26 8.42
N LYS A 187 9.28 -2.01 8.11
CA LYS A 187 8.28 -0.93 8.11
C LYS A 187 8.50 0.05 6.96
N ALA A 188 7.50 0.86 6.66
CA ALA A 188 7.72 2.12 5.96
C ALA A 188 8.38 3.11 6.93
N SER A 189 9.37 3.85 6.47
CA SER A 189 10.01 4.92 7.25
C SER A 189 9.25 6.24 7.09
N ASP A 190 9.53 7.20 7.95
CA ASP A 190 8.91 8.54 7.91
C ASP A 190 9.21 9.32 6.60
N VAL A 191 10.13 8.83 5.80
CA VAL A 191 10.46 9.38 4.46
C VAL A 191 10.02 8.46 3.32
N GLY A 192 9.25 7.40 3.62
CA GLY A 192 8.69 6.50 2.63
C GLY A 192 9.63 5.44 2.08
N GLU A 193 10.80 5.21 2.70
CA GLU A 193 11.70 4.08 2.37
C GLU A 193 11.27 2.82 3.13
N LEU A 194 11.75 1.66 2.69
CA LEU A 194 11.53 0.39 3.38
C LEU A 194 12.69 0.10 4.34
N ASP A 195 12.40 0.15 5.64
CA ASP A 195 13.35 -0.15 6.70
C ASP A 195 13.19 -1.59 7.20
N VAL A 196 14.31 -2.29 7.35
CA VAL A 196 14.35 -3.61 8.00
C VAL A 196 14.55 -3.45 9.50
N LEU A 197 13.58 -3.89 10.27
CA LEU A 197 13.62 -3.84 11.74
C LEU A 197 14.39 -5.03 12.31
N CYS A 198 14.01 -6.24 11.89
CA CYS A 198 14.66 -7.45 12.38
C CYS A 198 14.41 -8.66 11.47
N LYS A 199 14.97 -9.79 11.88
CA LYS A 199 14.77 -11.10 11.26
C LYS A 199 14.27 -12.07 12.32
N THR A 200 13.30 -12.91 11.92
CA THR A 200 12.76 -13.94 12.78
C THR A 200 12.90 -15.30 12.12
N ARG A 201 12.91 -16.35 12.92
CA ARG A 201 12.88 -17.71 12.42
C ARG A 201 11.45 -18.25 12.45
N GLY A 202 10.97 -18.70 11.31
CA GLY A 202 9.64 -19.26 11.16
C GLY A 202 8.52 -18.20 11.18
N GLU A 203 7.34 -18.63 10.78
CA GLU A 203 6.18 -17.79 10.66
C GLU A 203 5.66 -17.31 12.01
N HIS A 204 5.56 -18.21 12.98
CA HIS A 204 5.03 -17.86 14.30
C HIS A 204 5.84 -16.73 14.97
N GLY A 205 7.17 -16.84 14.97
CA GLY A 205 8.03 -15.78 15.50
C GLY A 205 7.90 -14.44 14.76
N ALA A 206 7.56 -14.49 13.45
CA ALA A 206 7.29 -13.29 12.68
C ALA A 206 5.97 -12.61 13.10
N LEU A 207 4.91 -13.40 13.33
CA LEU A 207 3.63 -12.88 13.80
C LEU A 207 3.74 -12.27 15.20
N GLU A 208 4.45 -12.94 16.12
CA GLU A 208 4.73 -12.39 17.46
C GLU A 208 5.49 -11.06 17.37
N ARG A 209 6.46 -10.98 16.47
CA ARG A 209 7.21 -9.74 16.27
C ARG A 209 6.35 -8.62 15.74
N ILE A 210 5.45 -8.87 14.79
CA ILE A 210 4.51 -7.85 14.30
C ILE A 210 3.65 -7.31 15.45
N VAL A 211 3.12 -8.19 16.32
CA VAL A 211 2.32 -7.75 17.49
C VAL A 211 3.14 -6.88 18.45
N LEU A 212 4.42 -7.21 18.65
CA LEU A 212 5.32 -6.38 19.45
C LEU A 212 5.60 -5.02 18.79
N GLU A 213 5.77 -4.99 17.46
CA GLU A 213 5.97 -3.74 16.72
C GLU A 213 4.73 -2.84 16.75
N LEU A 214 3.51 -3.40 16.61
CA LEU A 214 2.27 -2.66 16.79
C LEU A 214 2.26 -1.92 18.13
N LYS A 215 2.58 -2.62 19.21
CA LYS A 215 2.68 -2.04 20.55
C LYS A 215 3.77 -0.97 20.64
N GLY A 216 4.93 -1.22 20.01
CA GLY A 216 6.07 -0.30 19.99
C GLY A 216 5.81 1.00 19.24
N HIS A 217 4.89 0.98 18.26
CA HIS A 217 4.44 2.13 17.48
C HIS A 217 3.15 2.78 18.05
N GLY A 218 2.79 2.50 19.30
CA GLY A 218 1.68 3.17 19.97
C GLY A 218 0.29 2.66 19.60
N TYR A 219 0.17 1.53 18.87
CA TYR A 219 -1.15 0.96 18.58
C TYR A 219 -1.87 0.57 19.87
N THR A 220 -3.14 0.93 19.99
CA THR A 220 -4.00 0.61 21.12
C THR A 220 -5.28 -0.12 20.73
N ASN A 221 -6.11 0.45 19.86
CA ASN A 221 -7.42 -0.10 19.52
C ASN A 221 -8.02 0.40 18.19
N GLY A 222 -7.26 1.10 17.34
CA GLY A 222 -7.69 1.63 16.05
C GLY A 222 -7.89 0.53 14.99
N LYS A 223 -7.90 0.96 13.73
CA LYS A 223 -8.00 0.04 12.60
C LYS A 223 -6.67 -0.65 12.32
N VAL A 224 -6.76 -1.93 11.97
CA VAL A 224 -5.65 -2.74 11.44
C VAL A 224 -6.12 -3.46 10.19
N ILE A 225 -5.39 -3.31 9.11
CA ILE A 225 -5.63 -4.04 7.86
C ILE A 225 -4.44 -4.96 7.61
N ILE A 226 -4.70 -6.26 7.57
CA ILE A 226 -3.69 -7.29 7.29
C ILE A 226 -3.91 -7.76 5.86
N ALA A 227 -2.99 -7.42 4.96
CA ALA A 227 -2.98 -7.90 3.59
C ALA A 227 -1.99 -9.06 3.43
N HIS A 228 -2.36 -10.09 2.67
CA HIS A 228 -1.53 -11.27 2.46
C HIS A 228 -1.36 -11.61 0.98
N CYS A 229 -0.21 -12.18 0.62
CA CYS A 229 0.02 -12.78 -0.68
C CYS A 229 -0.03 -14.31 -0.57
N GLY A 230 -1.19 -14.90 -0.89
CA GLY A 230 -1.40 -16.36 -0.87
C GLY A 230 -1.20 -17.02 0.52
N ASN A 231 -1.37 -16.28 1.63
CA ASN A 231 -1.17 -16.80 2.99
C ASN A 231 -2.31 -16.41 3.96
N PRO A 232 -3.58 -16.76 3.66
CA PRO A 232 -4.72 -16.38 4.50
C PRO A 232 -4.60 -16.96 5.92
N ALA A 233 -4.07 -18.17 6.08
CA ALA A 233 -3.95 -18.80 7.38
C ALA A 233 -3.02 -18.05 8.35
N ALA A 234 -1.92 -17.46 7.87
CA ALA A 234 -1.05 -16.63 8.69
C ALA A 234 -1.71 -15.28 9.02
N ALA A 235 -2.42 -14.68 8.04
CA ALA A 235 -3.15 -13.43 8.25
C ALA A 235 -4.27 -13.60 9.31
N GLU A 236 -5.03 -14.69 9.26
CA GLU A 236 -6.04 -15.01 10.27
C GLU A 236 -5.42 -15.23 11.66
N ARG A 237 -4.32 -15.99 11.74
CA ARG A 237 -3.59 -16.16 13.02
C ARG A 237 -3.12 -14.80 13.57
N LEU A 238 -2.55 -13.94 12.73
CA LEU A 238 -2.14 -12.61 13.16
C LEU A 238 -3.34 -11.80 13.67
N MET A 239 -4.47 -11.82 12.96
CA MET A 239 -5.71 -11.17 13.40
C MET A 239 -6.12 -11.63 14.80
N HIS A 240 -6.10 -12.94 15.06
CA HIS A 240 -6.44 -13.47 16.38
C HIS A 240 -5.43 -13.03 17.44
N MET A 241 -4.14 -13.01 17.14
CA MET A 241 -3.10 -12.54 18.06
C MET A 241 -3.26 -11.05 18.39
N VAL A 242 -3.53 -10.21 17.40
CA VAL A 242 -3.79 -8.77 17.60
C VAL A 242 -5.00 -8.56 18.50
N ARG A 243 -6.13 -9.22 18.21
CA ARG A 243 -7.35 -9.12 19.02
C ARG A 243 -7.19 -9.65 20.46
N ALA A 244 -6.30 -10.61 20.67
CA ALA A 244 -6.02 -11.15 22.00
C ALA A 244 -5.19 -10.20 22.87
N VAL A 245 -4.38 -9.33 22.25
CA VAL A 245 -3.49 -8.39 22.94
C VAL A 245 -4.11 -7.00 23.08
N PHE A 246 -4.87 -6.57 22.07
CA PHE A 246 -5.44 -5.21 22.00
C PHE A 246 -6.96 -5.28 22.01
N GLU A 247 -7.54 -4.93 23.15
CA GLU A 247 -9.00 -4.90 23.31
C GLU A 247 -9.61 -3.82 22.41
N GLY A 248 -10.68 -4.18 21.68
CA GLY A 248 -11.34 -3.26 20.75
C GLY A 248 -10.67 -3.11 19.38
N ALA A 249 -9.58 -3.86 19.10
CA ALA A 249 -8.90 -3.81 17.81
C ALA A 249 -9.83 -4.13 16.64
N GLN A 250 -9.91 -3.22 15.67
CA GLN A 250 -10.73 -3.32 14.46
C GLN A 250 -9.91 -3.94 13.33
N VAL A 251 -9.77 -5.26 13.35
CA VAL A 251 -8.89 -5.97 12.41
C VAL A 251 -9.66 -6.52 11.23
N ARG A 252 -9.20 -6.22 10.01
CA ARG A 252 -9.66 -6.77 8.74
C ARG A 252 -8.52 -7.49 8.01
N VAL A 253 -8.83 -8.62 7.38
CA VAL A 253 -7.90 -9.37 6.51
C VAL A 253 -8.31 -9.17 5.07
N THR A 254 -7.34 -8.96 4.17
CA THR A 254 -7.52 -8.78 2.73
C THR A 254 -6.43 -9.51 1.95
N GLU A 255 -6.64 -9.72 0.66
CA GLU A 255 -5.58 -10.14 -0.25
C GLU A 255 -4.79 -8.94 -0.78
N CYS A 256 -3.50 -9.14 -1.06
CA CYS A 256 -2.68 -8.17 -1.79
C CYS A 256 -3.09 -8.15 -3.27
N GLY A 257 -3.21 -6.96 -3.87
CA GLY A 257 -3.29 -6.79 -5.31
C GLY A 257 -2.00 -7.15 -6.04
N GLY A 258 -1.95 -6.92 -7.35
CA GLY A 258 -0.85 -7.36 -8.20
C GLY A 258 0.51 -6.80 -7.78
N LEU A 259 0.61 -5.48 -7.60
CA LEU A 259 1.88 -4.84 -7.23
C LEU A 259 2.41 -5.32 -5.88
N CYS A 260 1.54 -5.32 -4.87
CA CYS A 260 1.89 -5.75 -3.52
C CYS A 260 2.25 -7.24 -3.50
N SER A 261 1.53 -8.10 -4.23
CA SER A 261 1.86 -9.52 -4.35
C SER A 261 3.18 -9.78 -5.06
N TYR A 262 3.52 -8.96 -6.06
CA TYR A 262 4.81 -9.06 -6.74
C TYR A 262 5.99 -8.77 -5.80
N TYR A 263 5.88 -7.72 -4.96
CA TYR A 263 6.96 -7.34 -4.05
C TYR A 263 6.96 -8.09 -2.73
N ALA A 264 5.79 -8.43 -2.18
CA ALA A 264 5.69 -9.23 -0.97
C ALA A 264 6.03 -10.72 -1.21
N GLU A 265 5.90 -11.18 -2.44
CA GLU A 265 6.05 -12.55 -2.86
C GLU A 265 5.11 -13.50 -2.08
N LEU A 266 4.99 -14.76 -2.50
CA LEU A 266 4.11 -15.72 -1.81
C LEU A 266 4.52 -15.90 -0.34
N GLY A 267 3.53 -15.90 0.54
CA GLY A 267 3.73 -16.01 1.98
C GLY A 267 3.91 -14.67 2.70
N GLY A 268 4.08 -13.57 1.95
CA GLY A 268 4.23 -12.23 2.51
C GLY A 268 2.97 -11.71 3.21
N LEU A 269 3.18 -10.92 4.26
CA LEU A 269 2.15 -10.16 4.98
C LEU A 269 2.53 -8.69 5.01
N MET A 270 1.53 -7.82 4.86
CA MET A 270 1.61 -6.37 5.05
C MET A 270 0.53 -5.96 6.05
N VAL A 271 0.85 -5.04 6.96
CA VAL A 271 -0.05 -4.63 8.04
C VAL A 271 -0.08 -3.11 8.10
N GLY A 272 -1.18 -2.52 7.66
CA GLY A 272 -1.48 -1.11 7.87
C GLY A 272 -2.23 -0.93 9.18
N PHE A 273 -1.90 0.08 9.97
CA PHE A 273 -2.56 0.34 11.23
C PHE A 273 -2.53 1.82 11.63
N GLU A 274 -3.49 2.23 12.45
CA GLU A 274 -3.57 3.54 13.09
C GLU A 274 -2.84 3.49 14.43
N ASP A 275 -2.12 4.54 14.83
CA ASP A 275 -1.64 4.68 16.21
C ASP A 275 -2.73 5.26 17.15
N ALA A 276 -2.39 5.52 18.40
CA ALA A 276 -3.36 5.99 19.40
C ALA A 276 -3.80 7.45 19.19
N ASP A 277 -3.08 8.22 18.34
CA ASP A 277 -3.30 9.64 18.10
C ASP A 277 -4.01 9.91 16.76
N ALA A 278 -4.42 8.84 16.03
CA ALA A 278 -5.05 8.88 14.70
C ALA A 278 -6.46 9.47 14.72
#